data_325374358e5a4733aa2956f84626f868
#
_entry.id   325374358e5a4733aa2956f84626f868
#
_cell.length_a   1.000
_cell.length_b   1.000
_cell.length_c   1.000
_cell.angle_alpha   90.00
_cell.angle_beta   90.00
_cell.angle_gamma   90.00
#
_symmetry.space_group_name_H-M   'P 1'
#
loop_
_entity.id
_entity.type
_entity.pdbx_description
1 polymer ?
#
loop_
_entity_poly.entity_id
_entity_poly.type
_entity_poly.pdbx_seq_one_letter_code
_entity_poly.pdbx_strand_id
1 'polypeptide(L)'
;MNKFNFNECGVCIDPNTPINYVDGINHYSVTTCEVADDTWVFGVSCHCYEQGFCYGGSISTPTTYETEGKAIHQALREIREYLERNIKLEQEYHPSSPFIKQAKKMVEDIKAKGAMKVLED
;
A
#
# COMPACT_ATOMS: atom_id res chain seq x y z
N MET A 1 -10.48 -3.19 23.17
CA MET A 1 -10.84 -1.76 23.01
C MET A 1 -10.21 -1.17 21.78
N ASN A 2 -10.98 -0.51 20.96
CA ASN A 2 -10.48 0.09 19.73
C ASN A 2 -9.77 1.41 20.03
N LYS A 3 -8.49 1.52 19.73
CA LYS A 3 -7.69 2.72 19.96
C LYS A 3 -7.67 3.67 18.76
N PHE A 4 -8.32 3.30 17.67
CA PHE A 4 -8.38 4.13 16.46
C PHE A 4 -9.71 4.86 16.39
N ASN A 5 -9.69 6.02 15.72
CA ASN A 5 -10.87 6.82 15.53
C ASN A 5 -11.34 6.75 14.07
N PHE A 6 -12.66 6.79 13.90
CA PHE A 6 -13.28 6.67 12.59
C PHE A 6 -14.22 7.86 12.36
N ASN A 7 -14.31 8.31 11.11
CA ASN A 7 -15.25 9.37 10.76
C ASN A 7 -16.66 8.77 10.60
N GLU A 8 -17.64 9.61 10.27
CA GLU A 8 -19.04 9.19 10.13
C GLU A 8 -19.24 8.17 9.00
N CYS A 9 -18.32 8.11 8.03
CA CYS A 9 -18.35 7.12 6.95
C CYS A 9 -17.63 5.83 7.31
N GLY A 10 -17.09 5.73 8.53
CA GLY A 10 -16.37 4.55 8.98
C GLY A 10 -14.92 4.47 8.53
N VAL A 11 -14.37 5.55 7.97
CA VAL A 11 -12.97 5.58 7.55
C VAL A 11 -12.08 5.96 8.71
N CYS A 12 -10.97 5.24 8.90
CA CYS A 12 -10.02 5.53 9.96
C CYS A 12 -9.31 6.86 9.71
N ILE A 13 -9.39 7.79 10.69
CA ILE A 13 -8.80 9.12 10.54
C ILE A 13 -7.42 9.24 11.19
N ASP A 14 -7.02 8.26 11.97
CA ASP A 14 -5.73 8.26 12.67
C ASP A 14 -5.00 6.91 12.55
N PRO A 15 -4.84 6.38 11.32
CA PRO A 15 -4.21 5.07 11.16
C PRO A 15 -2.73 5.10 11.49
N ASN A 16 -2.17 3.92 11.75
CA ASN A 16 -0.72 3.75 11.74
C ASN A 16 -0.22 3.92 10.31
N THR A 17 1.02 4.37 10.15
CA THR A 17 1.67 4.45 8.83
C THR A 17 3.00 3.69 8.90
N PRO A 18 2.95 2.35 8.95
CA PRO A 18 4.16 1.54 9.13
C PRO A 18 5.11 1.55 7.93
N ILE A 19 4.60 1.86 6.74
CA ILE A 19 5.40 1.88 5.52
C ILE A 19 5.22 3.25 4.86
N ASN A 20 6.35 3.90 4.57
CA ASN A 20 6.35 5.19 3.87
C ASN A 20 7.64 5.32 3.05
N TYR A 21 7.49 5.30 1.74
CA TYR A 21 8.59 5.46 0.79
C TYR A 21 8.43 6.77 0.03
N VAL A 22 9.49 7.54 -0.06
CA VAL A 22 9.50 8.80 -0.80
C VAL A 22 10.78 8.89 -1.62
N ASP A 23 10.65 9.22 -2.90
CA ASP A 23 11.77 9.44 -3.81
C ASP A 23 11.35 10.55 -4.78
N GLY A 24 11.60 11.80 -4.40
CA GLY A 24 11.12 12.95 -5.14
C GLY A 24 9.60 13.02 -5.12
N ILE A 25 8.97 13.05 -6.28
CA ILE A 25 7.51 13.06 -6.39
C ILE A 25 6.91 11.65 -6.28
N ASN A 26 7.74 10.62 -6.38
CA ASN A 26 7.28 9.24 -6.30
C ASN A 26 7.16 8.83 -4.84
N HIS A 27 6.07 8.15 -4.48
CA HIS A 27 5.89 7.67 -3.13
C HIS A 27 4.93 6.49 -3.10
N TYR A 28 5.06 5.69 -2.07
CA TYR A 28 3.99 4.77 -1.67
C TYR A 28 3.96 4.68 -0.15
N SER A 29 2.79 4.43 0.38
CA SER A 29 2.62 4.26 1.81
C SER A 29 1.52 3.24 2.09
N VAL A 30 1.62 2.63 3.26
CA VAL A 30 0.61 1.70 3.76
C VAL A 30 0.15 2.25 5.11
N THR A 31 -1.16 2.35 5.27
CA THR A 31 -1.77 2.68 6.57
C THR A 31 -2.51 1.46 7.07
N THR A 32 -2.58 1.31 8.38
CA THR A 32 -3.26 0.18 9.02
C THR A 32 -4.09 0.66 10.18
N CYS A 33 -5.18 -0.04 10.46
CA CYS A 33 -5.91 0.15 11.70
C CYS A 33 -6.61 -1.16 12.09
N GLU A 34 -6.80 -1.30 13.40
CA GLU A 34 -7.53 -2.43 13.96
C GLU A 34 -8.98 -1.99 14.15
N VAL A 35 -9.90 -2.65 13.45
CA VAL A 35 -11.32 -2.30 13.48
C VAL A 35 -12.08 -3.08 14.56
N ALA A 36 -11.51 -4.18 15.01
CA ALA A 36 -12.01 -5.00 16.11
C ALA A 36 -10.83 -5.82 16.61
N ASP A 37 -10.96 -6.53 17.73
CA ASP A 37 -9.88 -7.33 18.28
C ASP A 37 -9.37 -8.31 17.23
N ASP A 38 -8.04 -8.28 16.99
CA ASP A 38 -7.37 -9.13 16.01
C ASP A 38 -7.98 -9.05 14.60
N THR A 39 -8.50 -7.88 14.26
CA THR A 39 -9.16 -7.64 12.96
C THR A 39 -8.60 -6.34 12.37
N TRP A 40 -7.70 -6.49 11.41
CA TRP A 40 -6.97 -5.37 10.82
C TRP A 40 -7.40 -5.11 9.38
N VAL A 41 -7.39 -3.84 9.00
CA VAL A 41 -7.58 -3.41 7.62
C VAL A 41 -6.43 -2.49 7.24
N PHE A 42 -6.26 -2.24 5.93
CA PHE A 42 -5.21 -1.34 5.46
C PHE A 42 -5.74 -0.34 4.43
N GLY A 43 -4.99 0.75 4.29
CA GLY A 43 -5.14 1.67 3.19
C GLY A 43 -3.81 1.78 2.46
N VAL A 44 -3.83 2.24 1.25
CA VAL A 44 -2.62 2.41 0.43
C VAL A 44 -2.65 3.74 -0.30
N SER A 45 -1.47 4.26 -0.57
CA SER A 45 -1.29 5.42 -1.44
C SER A 45 -0.06 5.14 -2.29
N CYS A 46 -0.15 5.42 -3.57
CA CYS A 46 0.97 5.22 -4.49
C CYS A 46 0.93 6.27 -5.56
N HIS A 47 2.07 6.88 -5.83
CA HIS A 47 2.23 7.83 -6.94
C HIS A 47 3.57 7.56 -7.60
N CYS A 48 3.56 7.39 -8.91
CA CYS A 48 4.77 7.16 -9.67
C CYS A 48 4.67 7.93 -10.99
N TYR A 49 5.57 8.87 -11.19
CA TYR A 49 5.63 9.74 -12.36
C TYR A 49 4.34 10.56 -12.48
N GLU A 50 3.44 10.23 -13.38
CA GLU A 50 2.20 10.97 -13.62
C GLU A 50 0.94 10.20 -13.22
N GLN A 51 1.07 9.06 -12.55
CA GLN A 51 -0.08 8.25 -12.21
C GLN A 51 -0.01 7.71 -10.78
N GLY A 52 -1.15 7.38 -10.24
CA GLY A 52 -1.22 6.87 -8.88
C GLY A 52 -2.63 6.50 -8.47
N PHE A 53 -2.75 6.02 -7.25
CA PHE A 53 -4.03 5.69 -6.64
C PHE A 53 -3.90 5.74 -5.12
N CYS A 54 -5.03 5.85 -4.44
CA CYS A 54 -5.07 5.74 -2.98
C CYS A 54 -6.45 5.33 -2.51
N TYR A 55 -6.49 4.66 -1.36
CA TYR A 55 -7.74 4.43 -0.62
C TYR A 55 -7.39 4.17 0.85
N GLY A 56 -8.34 4.46 1.74
CA GLY A 56 -8.16 4.26 3.18
C GLY A 56 -8.88 3.02 3.69
N GLY A 57 -8.42 2.50 4.81
CA GLY A 57 -9.10 1.41 5.51
C GLY A 57 -10.33 1.92 6.26
N SER A 58 -11.37 1.11 6.35
CA SER A 58 -12.60 1.48 7.05
C SER A 58 -13.21 0.27 7.76
N ILE A 59 -14.15 0.54 8.66
CA ILE A 59 -14.86 -0.52 9.37
C ILE A 59 -15.72 -1.37 8.45
N SER A 60 -16.03 -0.88 7.25
CA SER A 60 -16.82 -1.62 6.26
C SER A 60 -15.98 -2.32 5.20
N THR A 61 -14.65 -2.31 5.33
CA THR A 61 -13.76 -3.04 4.42
C THR A 61 -14.06 -4.54 4.51
N PRO A 62 -14.42 -5.19 3.38
CA PRO A 62 -14.87 -6.59 3.43
C PRO A 62 -13.78 -7.60 3.76
N THR A 63 -12.53 -7.29 3.44
CA THR A 63 -11.41 -8.20 3.68
C THR A 63 -10.61 -7.71 4.88
N THR A 64 -10.43 -8.58 5.87
CA THR A 64 -9.70 -8.25 7.10
C THR A 64 -8.57 -9.25 7.31
N TYR A 65 -7.65 -8.89 8.22
CA TYR A 65 -6.46 -9.67 8.52
C TYR A 65 -6.32 -9.82 10.04
N GLU A 66 -5.78 -10.94 10.48
CA GLU A 66 -5.63 -11.24 11.92
C GLU A 66 -4.55 -10.39 12.58
N THR A 67 -3.53 -9.98 11.83
CA THR A 67 -2.41 -9.19 12.35
C THR A 67 -2.12 -8.01 11.45
N GLU A 68 -1.49 -6.99 12.03
CA GLU A 68 -1.02 -5.85 11.26
C GLU A 68 -0.02 -6.27 10.19
N GLY A 69 0.89 -7.20 10.51
CA GLY A 69 1.89 -7.70 9.56
C GLY A 69 1.27 -8.32 8.32
N LYS A 70 0.23 -9.12 8.50
CA LYS A 70 -0.48 -9.71 7.36
C LYS A 70 -1.16 -8.64 6.51
N ALA A 71 -1.75 -7.63 7.13
CA ALA A 71 -2.36 -6.50 6.42
C ALA A 71 -1.31 -5.73 5.61
N ILE A 72 -0.16 -5.44 6.21
CA ILE A 72 0.95 -4.75 5.55
C ILE A 72 1.44 -5.56 4.34
N HIS A 73 1.63 -6.86 4.52
CA HIS A 73 2.10 -7.73 3.45
C HIS A 73 1.17 -7.69 2.25
N GLN A 74 -0.13 -7.81 2.49
CA GLN A 74 -1.12 -7.77 1.41
C GLN A 74 -1.17 -6.38 0.75
N ALA A 75 -1.04 -5.31 1.55
CA ALA A 75 -1.04 -3.94 1.02
C ALA A 75 0.15 -3.72 0.08
N LEU A 76 1.33 -4.17 0.48
CA LEU A 76 2.54 -4.07 -0.36
C LEU A 76 2.36 -4.86 -1.65
N ARG A 77 1.74 -6.03 -1.57
CA ARG A 77 1.46 -6.85 -2.74
C ARG A 77 0.55 -6.13 -3.74
N GLU A 78 -0.48 -5.45 -3.26
CA GLU A 78 -1.39 -4.70 -4.12
C GLU A 78 -0.69 -3.54 -4.82
N ILE A 79 0.16 -2.80 -4.10
CA ILE A 79 0.94 -1.71 -4.70
C ILE A 79 1.86 -2.27 -5.78
N ARG A 80 2.55 -3.37 -5.48
CA ARG A 80 3.45 -4.01 -6.42
C ARG A 80 2.72 -4.48 -7.68
N GLU A 81 1.58 -5.11 -7.52
CA GLU A 81 0.77 -5.59 -8.65
C GLU A 81 0.31 -4.44 -9.53
N TYR A 82 -0.09 -3.31 -8.92
CA TYR A 82 -0.45 -2.11 -9.65
C TYR A 82 0.72 -1.60 -10.49
N LEU A 83 1.90 -1.47 -9.88
CA LEU A 83 3.08 -0.99 -10.57
C LEU A 83 3.51 -1.94 -11.69
N GLU A 84 3.53 -3.24 -11.43
CA GLU A 84 3.94 -4.23 -12.43
C GLU A 84 2.99 -4.26 -13.63
N ARG A 85 1.69 -4.16 -13.38
CA ARG A 85 0.68 -4.10 -14.44
C ARG A 85 0.89 -2.87 -15.32
N ASN A 86 1.13 -1.72 -14.69
CA ASN A 86 1.33 -0.47 -15.44
C ASN A 86 2.68 -0.42 -16.15
N ILE A 87 3.71 -1.07 -15.59
CA ILE A 87 4.99 -1.23 -16.29
C ILE A 87 4.77 -1.97 -17.61
N LYS A 88 4.01 -3.07 -17.58
CA LYS A 88 3.69 -3.83 -18.80
C LYS A 88 2.97 -2.99 -19.83
N LEU A 89 1.98 -2.22 -19.41
CA LEU A 89 1.21 -1.36 -20.31
C LEU A 89 2.10 -0.28 -20.92
N GLU A 90 2.93 0.36 -20.11
CA GLU A 90 3.83 1.40 -20.61
C GLU A 90 4.88 0.83 -21.56
N GLN A 91 5.39 -0.36 -21.29
CA GLN A 91 6.36 -1.02 -22.20
C GLN A 91 5.75 -1.29 -23.57
N GLU A 92 4.46 -1.60 -23.60
CA GLU A 92 3.75 -1.87 -24.85
C GLU A 92 3.41 -0.58 -25.62
N TYR A 93 2.90 0.43 -24.94
CA TYR A 93 2.37 1.62 -25.59
C TYR A 93 3.28 2.84 -25.52
N HIS A 94 4.16 2.94 -24.52
CA HIS A 94 5.05 4.08 -24.32
C HIS A 94 6.41 3.61 -23.81
N PRO A 95 7.18 2.84 -24.62
CA PRO A 95 8.41 2.19 -24.14
C PRO A 95 9.51 3.15 -23.67
N SER A 96 9.41 4.44 -24.02
CA SER A 96 10.39 5.43 -23.58
C SER A 96 9.91 6.20 -22.33
N SER A 97 8.79 5.83 -21.74
CA SER A 97 8.25 6.55 -20.59
C SER A 97 9.17 6.47 -19.36
N PRO A 98 9.43 7.61 -18.71
CA PRO A 98 10.20 7.61 -17.46
C PRO A 98 9.54 6.80 -16.35
N PHE A 99 8.24 6.56 -16.43
CA PHE A 99 7.50 5.74 -15.47
C PHE A 99 8.13 4.36 -15.30
N ILE A 100 8.54 3.74 -16.41
CA ILE A 100 9.03 2.35 -16.40
C ILE A 100 10.21 2.18 -15.44
N LYS A 101 11.23 3.01 -15.57
CA LYS A 101 12.42 2.93 -14.73
C LYS A 101 12.11 3.23 -13.27
N GLN A 102 11.30 4.27 -13.04
CA GLN A 102 10.95 4.70 -11.70
C GLN A 102 10.07 3.66 -10.99
N ALA A 103 9.10 3.08 -11.70
CA ALA A 103 8.23 2.06 -11.15
C ALA A 103 9.02 0.77 -10.84
N LYS A 104 9.96 0.37 -11.68
CA LYS A 104 10.81 -0.79 -11.42
C LYS A 104 11.62 -0.61 -10.14
N LYS A 105 12.13 0.59 -9.90
CA LYS A 105 12.87 0.90 -8.67
C LYS A 105 11.96 0.75 -7.44
N MET A 106 10.73 1.23 -7.54
CA MET A 106 9.76 1.10 -6.45
C MET A 106 9.40 -0.36 -6.20
N VAL A 107 9.21 -1.15 -7.26
CA VAL A 107 8.93 -2.59 -7.13
C VAL A 107 10.05 -3.31 -6.39
N GLU A 108 11.30 -3.01 -6.70
CA GLU A 108 12.43 -3.62 -5.99
C GLU A 108 12.44 -3.26 -4.50
N ASP A 109 12.12 -2.01 -4.17
CA ASP A 109 12.02 -1.60 -2.77
C ASP A 109 10.90 -2.35 -2.04
N ILE A 110 9.75 -2.52 -2.69
CA ILE A 110 8.62 -3.25 -2.14
C ILE A 110 8.99 -4.71 -1.88
N LYS A 111 9.67 -5.35 -2.82
CA LYS A 111 10.09 -6.75 -2.67
C LYS A 111 10.98 -6.93 -1.44
N ALA A 112 11.92 -6.02 -1.22
CA ALA A 112 12.80 -6.07 -0.07
C ALA A 112 12.02 -5.93 1.24
N LYS A 113 11.09 -4.98 1.29
CA LYS A 113 10.26 -4.76 2.49
C LYS A 113 9.31 -5.92 2.76
N GLY A 114 8.73 -6.50 1.70
CA GLY A 114 7.84 -7.63 1.83
C GLY A 114 8.55 -8.85 2.41
N ALA A 115 9.77 -9.13 1.92
CA ALA A 115 10.56 -10.24 2.42
C ALA A 115 10.91 -10.07 3.89
N MET A 116 11.30 -8.84 4.28
CA MET A 116 11.60 -8.55 5.68
C MET A 116 10.38 -8.73 6.58
N LYS A 117 9.21 -8.30 6.14
CA LYS A 117 7.98 -8.45 6.93
C LYS A 117 7.59 -9.91 7.11
N VAL A 118 7.75 -10.73 6.08
CA VAL A 118 7.46 -12.16 6.19
C VAL A 118 8.37 -12.82 7.23
N LEU A 119 9.64 -12.42 7.30
CA LEU A 119 10.58 -12.95 8.28
C LEU A 119 10.25 -12.50 9.71
N GLU A 120 9.70 -11.30 9.88
CA GLU A 120 9.34 -10.76 11.19
C GLU A 120 8.03 -11.33 11.73
N ASP A 121 7.13 -11.70 10.86
CA ASP A 121 5.84 -12.27 11.22
C ASP A 121 5.98 -13.77 11.55
#